data_81d953a1c084ed5fae0740dbf28177b5
#
_entry.id   81d953a1c084ed5fae0740dbf28177b5
#
_cell.length_a   1.000
_cell.length_b   1.000
_cell.length_c   1.000
_cell.angle_alpha   90.00
_cell.angle_beta   90.00
_cell.angle_gamma   90.00
#
_symmetry.space_group_name_H-M   'P 1'
#
loop_
_entity.id
_entity.type
_entity.pdbx_description
1 polymer ?
#
loop_
_entity_poly.entity_id
_entity_poly.type
_entity_poly.pdbx_seq_one_letter_code
_entity_poly.pdbx_strand_id
1 'polypeptide(L)'
;MNTRDLKHDSPIPDVQAYRDQRNLAIQRVGVRGLRYPLRWRAGDGEQHTVMQASLDVALPADQKGTHMSRFVALLEGLGQGPALDLSGMLKLHHAMLDRLQALEGQIEFQFPLFLKKIAPVSGVESLLDYQIDLKTRGGHDQAYCELSVTAPVTSLCPCSKEVSAYGAHNQRSHLQLEARLNNARLGDFSPEALIAIAESQASSEVYGLLKRVDVKHVTERGYDN
;
A
#
# COMPACT_ATOMS: atom_id res chain seq x y z
N MET A 1 -19.30 26.91 -45.34
CA MET A 1 -20.20 26.65 -44.23
C MET A 1 -20.81 25.29 -44.47
N ASN A 2 -20.30 24.26 -43.79
CA ASN A 2 -20.75 22.89 -44.00
C ASN A 2 -21.04 22.28 -42.64
N THR A 3 -22.24 22.53 -42.15
CA THR A 3 -22.81 21.91 -40.95
C THR A 3 -23.18 20.48 -41.32
N ARG A 4 -22.31 19.51 -40.98
CA ARG A 4 -22.69 18.10 -40.94
C ARG A 4 -23.56 17.89 -39.71
N ASP A 5 -24.84 17.74 -39.95
CA ASP A 5 -25.78 17.18 -38.96
C ASP A 5 -25.35 15.76 -38.60
N LEU A 6 -24.67 15.62 -37.48
CA LEU A 6 -24.39 14.32 -36.86
C LEU A 6 -25.67 13.84 -36.12
N LYS A 7 -26.63 13.33 -36.87
CA LYS A 7 -27.66 12.49 -36.30
C LYS A 7 -27.04 11.12 -36.00
N HIS A 8 -26.55 10.91 -34.76
CA HIS A 8 -26.25 9.61 -34.22
C HIS A 8 -27.24 9.28 -33.10
N ASP A 9 -28.42 8.82 -33.46
CA ASP A 9 -29.44 8.27 -32.56
C ASP A 9 -29.31 6.74 -32.39
N SER A 10 -28.20 6.14 -32.78
CA SER A 10 -27.94 4.73 -32.47
C SER A 10 -27.00 4.65 -31.28
N PRO A 11 -27.35 3.94 -30.19
CA PRO A 11 -26.45 3.75 -29.07
C PRO A 11 -25.18 3.05 -29.59
N ILE A 12 -24.02 3.61 -29.23
CA ILE A 12 -22.72 3.00 -29.57
C ILE A 12 -22.71 1.60 -28.96
N PRO A 13 -22.52 0.53 -29.75
CA PRO A 13 -22.57 -0.83 -29.23
C PRO A 13 -21.44 -1.09 -28.25
N ASP A 14 -21.75 -1.74 -27.13
CA ASP A 14 -20.76 -2.20 -26.15
C ASP A 14 -20.05 -3.44 -26.67
N VAL A 15 -18.98 -3.22 -27.44
CA VAL A 15 -18.21 -4.29 -28.09
C VAL A 15 -17.49 -5.18 -27.06
N GLN A 16 -17.23 -4.67 -25.85
CA GLN A 16 -16.53 -5.41 -24.79
C GLN A 16 -17.44 -6.43 -24.12
N ALA A 17 -18.74 -6.19 -24.11
CA ALA A 17 -19.74 -7.12 -23.63
C ALA A 17 -20.07 -8.26 -24.62
N TYR A 18 -19.50 -8.23 -25.84
CA TYR A 18 -19.74 -9.30 -26.80
C TYR A 18 -19.08 -10.61 -26.37
N ARG A 19 -19.72 -11.72 -26.70
CA ARG A 19 -19.18 -13.06 -26.47
C ARG A 19 -17.88 -13.27 -27.27
N ASP A 20 -16.83 -13.74 -26.63
CA ASP A 20 -15.58 -14.09 -27.31
C ASP A 20 -15.67 -15.49 -27.92
N GLN A 21 -15.36 -15.58 -29.22
CA GLN A 21 -15.33 -16.83 -29.94
C GLN A 21 -14.06 -17.64 -29.77
N ARG A 22 -12.96 -16.99 -29.30
CA ARG A 22 -11.66 -17.62 -29.06
C ARG A 22 -11.67 -18.53 -27.84
N ASN A 23 -12.58 -18.30 -26.91
CA ASN A 23 -12.79 -19.09 -25.70
C ASN A 23 -11.51 -19.22 -24.84
N LEU A 24 -10.75 -18.12 -24.69
CA LEU A 24 -9.52 -18.04 -23.93
C LEU A 24 -9.74 -17.20 -22.66
N ALA A 25 -9.62 -17.83 -21.49
CA ALA A 25 -9.64 -17.11 -20.22
C ALA A 25 -8.35 -16.31 -20.04
N ILE A 26 -8.45 -15.08 -19.52
CA ILE A 26 -7.32 -14.25 -19.14
C ILE A 26 -7.29 -14.15 -17.62
N GLN A 27 -6.21 -14.61 -17.01
CA GLN A 27 -6.09 -14.65 -15.56
C GLN A 27 -6.14 -13.26 -14.92
N ARG A 28 -5.53 -12.25 -15.58
CA ARG A 28 -5.47 -10.89 -15.04
C ARG A 28 -5.49 -9.87 -16.17
N VAL A 29 -6.46 -8.97 -16.12
CA VAL A 29 -6.61 -7.83 -17.03
C VAL A 29 -6.98 -6.59 -16.23
N GLY A 30 -6.29 -5.48 -16.46
CA GLY A 30 -6.53 -4.27 -15.68
C GLY A 30 -5.54 -3.16 -15.96
N VAL A 31 -5.38 -2.26 -15.00
CA VAL A 31 -4.47 -1.10 -15.03
C VAL A 31 -3.34 -1.30 -14.04
N ARG A 32 -2.14 -0.80 -14.36
CA ARG A 32 -0.96 -0.99 -13.51
C ARG A 32 -0.13 0.28 -13.37
N GLY A 33 0.34 0.53 -12.15
CA GLY A 33 1.29 1.60 -11.87
C GLY A 33 0.74 3.01 -12.01
N LEU A 34 -0.57 3.21 -11.87
CA LEU A 34 -1.18 4.53 -11.89
C LEU A 34 -0.81 5.31 -10.64
N ARG A 35 -0.30 6.53 -10.81
CA ARG A 35 -0.09 7.45 -9.69
C ARG A 35 -1.37 8.18 -9.39
N TYR A 36 -1.80 8.11 -8.11
CA TYR A 36 -3.05 8.71 -7.66
C TYR A 36 -2.90 9.33 -6.27
N PRO A 37 -3.58 10.46 -5.97
CA PRO A 37 -3.64 10.98 -4.62
C PRO A 37 -4.38 9.99 -3.71
N LEU A 38 -3.89 9.84 -2.48
CA LEU A 38 -4.48 8.99 -1.46
C LEU A 38 -4.63 9.77 -0.16
N ARG A 39 -5.79 9.66 0.47
CA ARG A 39 -6.01 10.02 1.86
C ARG A 39 -6.05 8.74 2.67
N TRP A 40 -5.06 8.56 3.52
CA TRP A 40 -4.91 7.40 4.38
C TRP A 40 -5.24 7.76 5.82
N ARG A 41 -6.00 6.90 6.50
CA ARG A 41 -6.27 7.06 7.93
C ARG A 41 -5.04 6.58 8.72
N ALA A 42 -4.34 7.49 9.39
CA ALA A 42 -3.16 7.23 10.18
C ALA A 42 -3.41 7.69 11.63
N GLY A 43 -3.36 6.76 12.59
CA GLY A 43 -3.66 7.06 13.99
C GLY A 43 -5.01 7.78 14.14
N ASP A 44 -5.00 8.94 14.81
CA ASP A 44 -6.21 9.75 15.06
C ASP A 44 -6.54 10.73 13.92
N GLY A 45 -5.79 10.71 12.81
CA GLY A 45 -5.90 11.68 11.74
C GLY A 45 -5.92 11.08 10.35
N GLU A 46 -5.76 11.97 9.38
CA GLU A 46 -5.63 11.63 7.97
C GLU A 46 -4.28 12.11 7.44
N GLN A 47 -3.65 11.31 6.59
CA GLN A 47 -2.46 11.68 5.87
C GLN A 47 -2.72 11.71 4.37
N HIS A 48 -2.36 12.82 3.73
CA HIS A 48 -2.36 12.95 2.28
C HIS A 48 -1.03 12.47 1.72
N THR A 49 -1.10 11.54 0.78
CA THR A 49 0.08 10.97 0.12
C THR A 49 -0.22 10.69 -1.35
N VAL A 50 0.77 10.19 -2.07
CA VAL A 50 0.61 9.73 -3.45
C VAL A 50 0.86 8.23 -3.47
N MET A 51 -0.12 7.48 -3.97
CA MET A 51 0.00 6.05 -4.15
C MET A 51 0.35 5.68 -5.58
N GLN A 52 0.96 4.53 -5.75
CA GLN A 52 1.02 3.79 -6.99
C GLN A 52 -0.02 2.67 -6.93
N ALA A 53 -1.01 2.70 -7.83
CA ALA A 53 -2.16 1.80 -7.84
C ALA A 53 -2.11 0.83 -9.02
N SER A 54 -2.39 -0.44 -8.75
CA SER A 54 -2.61 -1.47 -9.77
C SER A 54 -3.91 -2.22 -9.42
N LEU A 55 -4.79 -2.37 -10.40
CA LEU A 55 -6.08 -3.03 -10.24
C LEU A 55 -6.30 -3.96 -11.43
N ASP A 56 -6.68 -5.19 -11.15
CA ASP A 56 -6.99 -6.17 -12.18
C ASP A 56 -8.08 -7.16 -11.75
N VAL A 57 -8.69 -7.78 -12.73
CA VAL A 57 -9.69 -8.83 -12.56
C VAL A 57 -9.41 -10.00 -13.50
N ALA A 58 -9.94 -11.17 -13.15
CA ALA A 58 -9.99 -12.32 -14.04
C ALA A 58 -11.05 -12.09 -15.11
N LEU A 59 -10.73 -12.40 -16.36
CA LEU A 59 -11.67 -12.34 -17.50
C LEU A 59 -12.03 -13.76 -17.93
N PRO A 60 -13.31 -14.16 -17.82
CA PRO A 60 -13.78 -15.46 -18.29
C PRO A 60 -13.58 -15.65 -19.78
N ALA A 61 -13.50 -16.91 -20.22
CA ALA A 61 -13.19 -17.28 -21.61
C ALA A 61 -14.25 -16.81 -22.62
N ASP A 62 -15.48 -16.64 -22.18
CA ASP A 62 -16.61 -16.20 -23.01
C ASP A 62 -16.76 -14.68 -23.10
N GLN A 63 -15.97 -13.90 -22.33
CA GLN A 63 -16.00 -12.45 -22.35
C GLN A 63 -14.88 -11.90 -23.24
N LYS A 64 -15.23 -10.95 -24.12
CA LYS A 64 -14.28 -10.34 -25.06
C LYS A 64 -13.32 -9.36 -24.40
N GLY A 65 -13.72 -8.69 -23.33
CA GLY A 65 -12.92 -7.68 -22.64
C GLY A 65 -13.57 -7.15 -21.39
N THR A 66 -12.90 -6.20 -20.74
CA THR A 66 -13.43 -5.44 -19.60
C THR A 66 -13.22 -3.93 -19.80
N HIS A 67 -14.01 -3.13 -19.10
CA HIS A 67 -14.00 -1.67 -19.24
C HIS A 67 -12.88 -1.01 -18.40
N MET A 68 -11.75 -0.67 -19.02
CA MET A 68 -10.60 -0.05 -18.35
C MET A 68 -10.96 1.25 -17.62
N SER A 69 -11.87 2.05 -18.17
CA SER A 69 -12.33 3.29 -17.54
C SER A 69 -13.02 3.09 -16.18
N ARG A 70 -13.59 1.91 -15.94
CA ARG A 70 -14.22 1.59 -14.66
C ARG A 70 -13.21 1.47 -13.51
N PHE A 71 -11.98 1.03 -13.78
CA PHE A 71 -10.89 1.03 -12.80
C PHE A 71 -10.50 2.45 -12.39
N VAL A 72 -10.34 3.34 -13.38
CA VAL A 72 -10.01 4.74 -13.13
C VAL A 72 -11.12 5.42 -12.33
N ALA A 73 -12.37 5.18 -12.69
CA ALA A 73 -13.52 5.76 -11.99
C ALA A 73 -13.67 5.26 -10.52
N LEU A 74 -13.12 4.09 -10.18
CA LEU A 74 -13.02 3.64 -8.79
C LEU A 74 -12.00 4.47 -8.00
N LEU A 75 -10.85 4.75 -8.61
CA LEU A 75 -9.80 5.57 -7.99
C LEU A 75 -10.25 7.03 -7.79
N GLU A 76 -10.98 7.61 -8.77
CA GLU A 76 -11.57 8.95 -8.64
C GLU A 76 -12.49 9.06 -7.42
N GLY A 77 -13.26 8.01 -7.14
CA GLY A 77 -14.14 7.95 -5.97
C GLY A 77 -13.40 8.05 -4.64
N LEU A 78 -12.14 7.63 -4.56
CA LEU A 78 -11.33 7.71 -3.33
C LEU A 78 -11.01 9.16 -2.93
N GLY A 79 -10.86 10.06 -3.89
CA GLY A 79 -10.56 11.47 -3.63
C GLY A 79 -11.71 12.21 -2.95
N GLN A 80 -12.94 11.74 -3.09
CA GLN A 80 -14.17 12.38 -2.58
C GLN A 80 -14.77 11.64 -1.37
N GLY A 81 -14.34 10.40 -1.12
CA GLY A 81 -14.81 9.56 -0.02
C GLY A 81 -14.11 9.84 1.32
N PRO A 82 -14.35 9.05 2.36
CA PRO A 82 -13.57 9.07 3.59
C PRO A 82 -12.13 8.63 3.35
N ALA A 83 -11.22 8.98 4.28
CA ALA A 83 -9.86 8.46 4.25
C ALA A 83 -9.87 6.92 4.26
N LEU A 84 -9.02 6.32 3.43
CA LEU A 84 -8.93 4.87 3.27
C LEU A 84 -8.22 4.25 4.47
N ASP A 85 -8.69 3.10 4.89
CA ASP A 85 -8.09 2.21 5.88
C ASP A 85 -8.11 0.76 5.35
N LEU A 86 -7.66 -0.20 6.14
CA LEU A 86 -7.64 -1.62 5.76
C LEU A 86 -9.04 -2.16 5.44
N SER A 87 -10.06 -1.74 6.20
CA SER A 87 -11.45 -2.12 5.93
C SER A 87 -11.96 -1.49 4.64
N GLY A 88 -11.59 -0.24 4.40
CA GLY A 88 -11.90 0.48 3.16
C GLY A 88 -11.28 -0.17 1.92
N MET A 89 -10.07 -0.72 2.04
CA MET A 89 -9.42 -1.48 0.96
C MET A 89 -10.23 -2.70 0.54
N LEU A 90 -10.76 -3.45 1.50
CA LEU A 90 -11.57 -4.63 1.18
C LEU A 90 -12.94 -4.24 0.59
N LYS A 91 -13.55 -3.15 1.08
CA LYS A 91 -14.78 -2.59 0.49
C LYS A 91 -14.53 -2.12 -0.95
N LEU A 92 -13.40 -1.48 -1.22
CA LEU A 92 -13.01 -1.07 -2.56
C LEU A 92 -12.81 -2.27 -3.48
N HIS A 93 -12.23 -3.36 -2.97
CA HIS A 93 -12.06 -4.60 -3.71
C HIS A 93 -13.42 -5.19 -4.14
N HIS A 94 -14.38 -5.30 -3.22
CA HIS A 94 -15.72 -5.77 -3.54
C HIS A 94 -16.42 -4.84 -4.54
N ALA A 95 -16.34 -3.53 -4.35
CA ALA A 95 -16.89 -2.56 -5.30
C ALA A 95 -16.26 -2.66 -6.70
N MET A 96 -14.99 -3.03 -6.79
CA MET A 96 -14.32 -3.32 -8.07
C MET A 96 -14.92 -4.54 -8.73
N LEU A 97 -15.07 -5.65 -8.00
CA LEU A 97 -15.67 -6.89 -8.53
C LEU A 97 -17.09 -6.66 -9.04
N ASP A 98 -17.92 -5.96 -8.25
CA ASP A 98 -19.31 -5.64 -8.63
C ASP A 98 -19.35 -4.77 -9.90
N ARG A 99 -18.54 -3.70 -9.93
CA ARG A 99 -18.55 -2.75 -11.04
C ARG A 99 -18.07 -3.36 -12.36
N LEU A 100 -17.16 -4.33 -12.27
CA LEU A 100 -16.58 -5.04 -13.42
C LEU A 100 -17.28 -6.36 -13.70
N GLN A 101 -18.25 -6.77 -12.85
CA GLN A 101 -18.93 -8.05 -12.93
C GLN A 101 -17.96 -9.23 -12.96
N ALA A 102 -16.89 -9.13 -12.15
CA ALA A 102 -15.80 -10.09 -12.11
C ALA A 102 -15.95 -11.03 -10.90
N LEU A 103 -15.56 -12.29 -11.07
CA LEU A 103 -15.58 -13.28 -10.01
C LEU A 103 -14.41 -13.15 -9.05
N GLU A 104 -13.24 -12.75 -9.58
CA GLU A 104 -12.00 -12.60 -8.84
C GLU A 104 -11.24 -11.37 -9.32
N GLY A 105 -10.48 -10.79 -8.42
CA GLY A 105 -9.64 -9.63 -8.73
C GLY A 105 -8.53 -9.39 -7.72
N GLN A 106 -7.76 -8.35 -7.98
CA GLN A 106 -6.71 -7.87 -7.11
C GLN A 106 -6.63 -6.35 -7.18
N ILE A 107 -6.37 -5.74 -6.03
CA ILE A 107 -5.95 -4.33 -5.92
C ILE A 107 -4.61 -4.31 -5.21
N GLU A 108 -3.67 -3.51 -5.69
CA GLU A 108 -2.37 -3.28 -5.08
C GLU A 108 -2.10 -1.79 -5.02
N PHE A 109 -1.85 -1.27 -3.80
CA PHE A 109 -1.50 0.11 -3.52
C PHE A 109 -0.15 0.17 -2.83
N GLN A 110 0.73 1.02 -3.33
CA GLN A 110 2.05 1.28 -2.76
C GLN A 110 2.17 2.76 -2.47
N PHE A 111 2.51 3.12 -1.23
CA PHE A 111 2.62 4.53 -0.84
C PHE A 111 3.54 4.73 0.37
N PRO A 112 4.18 5.89 0.51
CA PRO A 112 4.88 6.27 1.72
C PRO A 112 3.89 6.70 2.81
N LEU A 113 4.08 6.17 4.02
CA LEU A 113 3.44 6.62 5.25
C LEU A 113 4.48 7.37 6.09
N PHE A 114 4.16 8.59 6.51
CA PHE A 114 5.05 9.39 7.34
C PHE A 114 4.61 9.36 8.80
N LEU A 115 5.51 8.95 9.68
CA LEU A 115 5.24 8.97 11.12
C LEU A 115 6.14 9.99 11.81
N LYS A 116 5.56 10.66 12.82
CA LYS A 116 6.30 11.56 13.69
C LYS A 116 7.20 10.74 14.60
N LYS A 117 8.50 11.03 14.58
CA LYS A 117 9.52 10.50 15.47
C LYS A 117 10.00 11.59 16.41
N ILE A 118 10.16 11.24 17.67
CA ILE A 118 10.65 12.13 18.72
C ILE A 118 12.03 11.63 19.16
N ALA A 119 13.04 12.45 19.00
CA ALA A 119 14.41 12.09 19.38
C ALA A 119 14.50 11.81 20.89
N PRO A 120 15.21 10.76 21.33
CA PRO A 120 15.10 10.17 22.67
C PRO A 120 15.59 11.06 23.82
N VAL A 121 16.48 12.00 23.55
CA VAL A 121 17.07 12.87 24.57
C VAL A 121 16.68 14.33 24.37
N SER A 122 16.84 14.83 23.14
CA SER A 122 16.56 16.24 22.86
C SER A 122 15.08 16.55 22.67
N GLY A 123 14.24 15.54 22.46
CA GLY A 123 12.81 15.71 22.18
C GLY A 123 12.51 16.37 20.83
N VAL A 124 13.51 16.52 19.94
CA VAL A 124 13.27 17.14 18.63
C VAL A 124 12.38 16.23 17.80
N GLU A 125 11.34 16.83 17.21
CA GLU A 125 10.39 16.13 16.35
C GLU A 125 10.87 16.12 14.91
N SER A 126 10.63 15.01 14.22
CA SER A 126 10.90 14.84 12.78
C SER A 126 9.93 13.85 12.17
N LEU A 127 9.80 13.86 10.84
CA LEU A 127 9.07 12.85 10.10
C LEU A 127 10.04 11.79 9.58
N LEU A 128 9.61 10.55 9.61
CA LEU A 128 10.26 9.42 8.96
C LEU A 128 9.27 8.71 8.07
N ASP A 129 9.70 8.35 6.87
CA ASP A 129 8.90 7.66 5.88
C ASP A 129 9.05 6.13 5.99
N TYR A 130 7.94 5.45 5.80
CA TYR A 130 7.83 3.99 5.75
C TYR A 130 7.11 3.60 4.47
N GLN A 131 7.62 2.59 3.79
CA GLN A 131 6.96 2.08 2.59
C GLN A 131 5.84 1.12 3.00
N ILE A 132 4.63 1.40 2.52
CA ILE A 132 3.45 0.57 2.71
C ILE A 132 3.06 -0.06 1.39
N ASP A 133 2.87 -1.37 1.40
CA ASP A 133 2.31 -2.13 0.30
C ASP A 133 1.05 -2.84 0.79
N LEU A 134 -0.09 -2.46 0.21
CA LEU A 134 -1.39 -3.05 0.49
C LEU A 134 -1.86 -3.83 -0.73
N LYS A 135 -2.28 -5.07 -0.51
CA LYS A 135 -2.80 -5.91 -1.57
C LYS A 135 -4.07 -6.63 -1.11
N THR A 136 -5.13 -6.54 -1.90
CA THR A 136 -6.33 -7.36 -1.72
C THR A 136 -6.46 -8.35 -2.85
N ARG A 137 -6.87 -9.57 -2.55
CA ARG A 137 -7.06 -10.64 -3.55
C ARG A 137 -8.28 -11.50 -3.21
N GLY A 138 -8.86 -12.10 -4.25
CA GLY A 138 -9.89 -13.11 -4.16
C GLY A 138 -11.21 -12.70 -4.80
N GLY A 139 -12.23 -13.52 -4.55
CA GLY A 139 -13.64 -13.23 -4.87
C GLY A 139 -14.37 -12.67 -3.66
N HIS A 140 -15.67 -12.44 -3.78
CA HIS A 140 -16.49 -11.83 -2.73
C HIS A 140 -16.41 -12.57 -1.37
N ASP A 141 -16.45 -13.89 -1.38
CA ASP A 141 -16.52 -14.69 -0.16
C ASP A 141 -15.16 -14.99 0.47
N GLN A 142 -14.10 -14.90 -0.30
CA GLN A 142 -12.75 -15.31 0.09
C GLN A 142 -11.70 -14.21 -0.07
N ALA A 143 -12.14 -12.96 -0.17
CA ALA A 143 -11.22 -11.83 -0.27
C ALA A 143 -10.43 -11.66 1.04
N TYR A 144 -9.14 -11.38 0.90
CA TYR A 144 -8.24 -11.10 2.00
C TYR A 144 -7.35 -9.90 1.68
N CYS A 145 -6.76 -9.33 2.72
CA CYS A 145 -5.81 -8.23 2.60
C CYS A 145 -4.42 -8.68 3.05
N GLU A 146 -3.40 -8.38 2.25
CA GLU A 146 -1.99 -8.47 2.62
C GLU A 146 -1.48 -7.05 2.88
N LEU A 147 -0.94 -6.84 4.07
CA LEU A 147 -0.28 -5.61 4.48
C LEU A 147 1.21 -5.88 4.63
N SER A 148 2.03 -5.21 3.83
CA SER A 148 3.48 -5.21 3.98
C SER A 148 3.97 -3.83 4.37
N VAL A 149 4.91 -3.79 5.30
CA VAL A 149 5.57 -2.58 5.78
C VAL A 149 7.06 -2.76 5.64
N THR A 150 7.73 -1.79 5.02
CA THR A 150 9.19 -1.71 4.99
C THR A 150 9.64 -0.56 5.89
N ALA A 151 10.26 -0.90 7.02
CA ALA A 151 10.75 0.04 8.03
C ALA A 151 12.27 0.18 7.95
N PRO A 152 12.81 1.41 7.88
CA PRO A 152 14.24 1.64 8.06
C PRO A 152 14.61 1.43 9.52
N VAL A 153 15.66 0.67 9.76
CA VAL A 153 16.20 0.37 11.10
C VAL A 153 17.72 0.44 11.10
N THR A 154 18.33 0.42 12.27
CA THR A 154 19.77 0.20 12.40
C THR A 154 20.05 -1.20 12.91
N SER A 155 21.08 -1.81 12.34
CA SER A 155 21.56 -3.13 12.73
C SER A 155 23.01 -3.02 13.17
N LEU A 156 23.32 -3.59 14.32
CA LEU A 156 24.68 -3.70 14.83
C LEU A 156 25.42 -4.83 14.10
N CYS A 157 26.68 -4.59 13.74
CA CYS A 157 27.54 -5.63 13.17
C CYS A 157 28.19 -6.47 14.28
N PRO A 158 27.80 -7.73 14.50
CA PRO A 158 28.34 -8.56 15.58
C PRO A 158 29.85 -8.77 15.46
N CYS A 159 30.36 -8.95 14.23
CA CYS A 159 31.80 -9.16 13.99
C CYS A 159 32.64 -7.93 14.40
N SER A 160 32.15 -6.72 14.17
CA SER A 160 32.85 -5.48 14.60
C SER A 160 32.78 -5.32 16.11
N LYS A 161 31.74 -5.81 16.77
CA LYS A 161 31.57 -5.78 18.22
C LYS A 161 32.68 -6.58 18.93
N GLU A 162 33.12 -7.71 18.37
CA GLU A 162 34.16 -8.56 18.95
C GLU A 162 35.56 -8.01 18.80
N VAL A 163 35.84 -7.24 17.74
CA VAL A 163 37.21 -6.79 17.42
C VAL A 163 37.49 -5.31 17.75
N SER A 164 36.43 -4.55 18.08
CA SER A 164 36.52 -3.10 18.34
C SER A 164 36.50 -2.79 19.83
N ALA A 165 37.41 -1.96 20.30
CA ALA A 165 37.44 -1.45 21.68
C ALA A 165 36.26 -0.53 22.01
N TYR A 166 35.60 0.05 20.98
CA TYR A 166 34.49 0.98 21.08
C TYR A 166 33.16 0.47 20.54
N GLY A 167 33.06 -0.84 20.35
CA GLY A 167 31.88 -1.50 19.81
C GLY A 167 31.77 -1.45 18.28
N ALA A 168 30.69 -1.96 17.77
CA ALA A 168 30.47 -2.12 16.35
C ALA A 168 29.92 -0.87 15.69
N HIS A 169 30.12 -0.75 14.38
CA HIS A 169 29.43 0.26 13.60
C HIS A 169 27.94 -0.14 13.40
N ASN A 170 27.07 0.82 13.51
CA ASN A 170 25.66 0.68 13.13
C ASN A 170 25.53 0.84 11.62
N GLN A 171 24.82 -0.09 10.98
CA GLN A 171 24.46 0.04 9.57
C GLN A 171 22.94 0.19 9.43
N ARG A 172 22.55 1.04 8.46
CA ARG A 172 21.16 1.17 8.10
C ARG A 172 20.70 -0.09 7.35
N SER A 173 19.60 -0.65 7.79
CA SER A 173 18.94 -1.80 7.20
C SER A 173 17.45 -1.48 6.98
N HIS A 174 16.76 -2.35 6.27
CA HIS A 174 15.33 -2.30 6.11
C HIS A 174 14.74 -3.63 6.55
N LEU A 175 13.78 -3.58 7.47
CA LEU A 175 12.97 -4.74 7.84
C LEU A 175 11.66 -4.67 7.06
N GLN A 176 11.33 -5.76 6.40
CA GLN A 176 10.05 -5.95 5.75
C GLN A 176 9.24 -6.94 6.55
N LEU A 177 8.07 -6.51 7.02
CA LEU A 177 7.09 -7.34 7.70
C LEU A 177 5.85 -7.45 6.83
N GLU A 178 5.30 -8.65 6.74
CA GLU A 178 4.09 -8.93 5.99
C GLU A 178 3.07 -9.64 6.87
N ALA A 179 1.83 -9.18 6.82
CA ALA A 179 0.69 -9.77 7.50
C ALA A 179 -0.43 -10.05 6.52
N ARG A 180 -0.92 -11.28 6.51
CA ARG A 180 -2.11 -11.65 5.77
C ARG A 180 -3.32 -11.64 6.70
N LEU A 181 -4.30 -10.80 6.36
CA LEU A 181 -5.46 -10.52 7.18
C LEU A 181 -6.73 -10.97 6.46
N ASN A 182 -7.55 -11.73 7.15
CA ASN A 182 -8.92 -11.99 6.71
C ASN A 182 -9.85 -10.89 7.23
N ASN A 183 -11.08 -10.86 6.75
CA ASN A 183 -12.05 -9.80 7.07
C ASN A 183 -12.27 -9.63 8.59
N ALA A 184 -12.26 -10.70 9.38
CA ALA A 184 -12.49 -10.66 10.81
C ALA A 184 -11.34 -10.00 11.60
N ARG A 185 -10.16 -9.89 11.03
CA ARG A 185 -8.95 -9.38 11.71
C ARG A 185 -8.45 -8.04 11.19
N LEU A 186 -9.14 -7.43 10.23
CA LEU A 186 -8.71 -6.14 9.65
C LEU A 186 -8.66 -5.00 10.68
N GLY A 187 -9.51 -5.04 11.71
CA GLY A 187 -9.52 -4.03 12.78
C GLY A 187 -8.44 -4.20 13.84
N ASP A 188 -7.78 -5.37 13.89
CA ASP A 188 -6.75 -5.69 14.89
C ASP A 188 -5.37 -5.15 14.50
N PHE A 189 -5.19 -4.72 13.26
CA PHE A 189 -3.91 -4.34 12.69
C PHE A 189 -3.94 -2.96 12.05
N SER A 190 -2.79 -2.31 12.10
CA SER A 190 -2.51 -1.09 11.35
C SER A 190 -1.07 -1.11 10.83
N PRO A 191 -0.73 -0.32 9.81
CA PRO A 191 0.67 -0.15 9.41
C PRO A 191 1.57 0.28 10.56
N GLU A 192 1.08 1.19 11.42
CA GLU A 192 1.82 1.71 12.58
C GLU A 192 2.15 0.60 13.57
N ALA A 193 1.23 -0.34 13.80
CA ALA A 193 1.48 -1.48 14.69
C ALA A 193 2.60 -2.40 14.15
N LEU A 194 2.63 -2.67 12.83
CA LEU A 194 3.71 -3.44 12.22
C LEU A 194 5.04 -2.67 12.24
N ILE A 195 5.01 -1.34 12.03
CA ILE A 195 6.20 -0.48 12.14
C ILE A 195 6.78 -0.57 13.55
N ALA A 196 5.94 -0.44 14.58
CA ALA A 196 6.37 -0.53 15.97
C ALA A 196 7.00 -1.91 16.29
N ILE A 197 6.45 -2.99 15.74
CA ILE A 197 7.05 -4.33 15.89
C ILE A 197 8.42 -4.37 15.22
N ALA A 198 8.55 -3.88 13.97
CA ALA A 198 9.83 -3.87 13.26
C ALA A 198 10.90 -3.09 14.01
N GLU A 199 10.56 -1.91 14.51
CA GLU A 199 11.47 -1.05 15.25
C GLU A 199 11.89 -1.65 16.61
N SER A 200 10.95 -2.30 17.31
CA SER A 200 11.23 -2.94 18.60
C SER A 200 12.17 -4.15 18.52
N GLN A 201 12.27 -4.76 17.34
CA GLN A 201 13.15 -5.92 17.09
C GLN A 201 14.51 -5.52 16.49
N ALA A 202 14.71 -4.24 16.19
CA ALA A 202 15.96 -3.73 15.66
C ALA A 202 16.92 -3.36 16.79
N SER A 203 18.23 -3.31 16.50
CA SER A 203 19.24 -2.85 17.47
C SER A 203 18.99 -1.40 17.89
N SER A 204 18.53 -0.56 16.97
CA SER A 204 18.06 0.80 17.28
C SER A 204 17.10 1.30 16.20
N GLU A 205 16.19 2.18 16.62
CA GLU A 205 15.29 2.90 15.73
C GLU A 205 16.05 3.93 14.89
N VAL A 206 15.49 4.26 13.73
CA VAL A 206 15.95 5.37 12.89
C VAL A 206 15.11 6.62 13.18
N TYR A 207 15.73 7.75 13.20
CA TYR A 207 15.11 9.07 13.41
C TYR A 207 15.45 9.98 12.23
N GLY A 208 14.48 10.78 11.79
CA GLY A 208 14.71 11.74 10.70
C GLY A 208 15.65 12.87 11.09
N LEU A 209 15.70 13.25 12.39
CA LEU A 209 16.57 14.28 12.92
C LEU A 209 17.06 13.91 14.32
N LEU A 210 18.38 14.01 14.54
CA LEU A 210 19.05 13.80 15.83
C LEU A 210 19.99 14.97 16.13
N LYS A 211 20.03 15.41 17.40
CA LYS A 211 21.08 16.27 17.91
C LYS A 211 22.26 15.44 18.46
N ARG A 212 23.37 16.05 18.80
CA ARG A 212 24.59 15.36 19.30
C ARG A 212 24.31 14.46 20.50
N VAL A 213 23.44 14.92 21.41
CA VAL A 213 23.06 14.15 22.62
C VAL A 213 22.27 12.90 22.27
N ASP A 214 21.42 12.99 21.25
CA ASP A 214 20.64 11.85 20.75
C ASP A 214 21.55 10.84 20.06
N VAL A 215 22.49 11.30 19.22
CA VAL A 215 23.46 10.43 18.53
C VAL A 215 24.25 9.62 19.55
N LYS A 216 24.74 10.28 20.63
CA LYS A 216 25.43 9.58 21.71
C LYS A 216 24.55 8.50 22.33
N HIS A 217 23.32 8.83 22.71
CA HIS A 217 22.37 7.90 23.33
C HIS A 217 22.04 6.70 22.43
N VAL A 218 21.73 6.95 21.15
CA VAL A 218 21.39 5.89 20.17
C VAL A 218 22.58 4.98 19.92
N THR A 219 23.82 5.53 19.91
CA THR A 219 25.03 4.74 19.75
C THR A 219 25.25 3.84 20.97
N GLU A 220 25.14 4.39 22.18
CA GLU A 220 25.30 3.63 23.43
C GLU A 220 24.26 2.49 23.53
N ARG A 221 22.99 2.77 23.23
CA ARG A 221 21.92 1.75 23.23
C ARG A 221 22.16 0.62 22.23
N GLY A 222 22.73 0.90 21.08
CA GLY A 222 23.11 -0.10 20.11
C GLY A 222 24.20 -1.07 20.60
N TYR A 223 24.91 -0.76 21.69
CA TYR A 223 25.90 -1.64 22.31
C TYR A 223 25.32 -2.57 23.36
N ASP A 224 24.20 -2.20 23.97
CA ASP A 224 23.58 -2.92 25.10
C ASP A 224 22.59 -3.99 24.63
N ASN A 225 22.21 -4.00 23.34
CA ASN A 225 21.39 -5.00 22.67
C ASN A 225 22.26 -5.92 21.80
#